data_35b473fddc6a3f8a8c15b19c7ee203a9
#
_entry.id   35b473fddc6a3f8a8c15b19c7ee203a9
#
_cell.length_a   1.000
_cell.length_b   1.000
_cell.length_c   1.000
_cell.angle_alpha   90.00
_cell.angle_beta   90.00
_cell.angle_gamma   90.00
#
_symmetry.space_group_name_H-M   'P 1'
#
loop_
_entity.id
_entity.type
_entity.pdbx_description
1 polymer ?
#
loop_
_entity_poly.entity_id
_entity_poly.type
_entity_poly.pdbx_seq_one_letter_code
_entity_poly.pdbx_strand_id
1 'polypeptide(L)'
;AGLGDSARSSLPGARVRLRIINAAAMSNFNIRVPGLPMTIVAADGLPLTPVETDEFQIAVAETWDVIIEPKDATAYAFIAEAIDRSGQCRATLAPQMGMTAPIPPLRERPLLTMKDMGMDHGGGGGNMAGMDHSKMTPEEMAAMDGSMGAMDHGSMNMRDPSVAPQVKMGPGVASLAPMPMD
;
A
#
# COMPACT_ATOMS: atom_id res chain seq x y z
N ALA A 1 -21.48 -5.44 11.41
CA ALA A 1 -21.23 -6.67 12.15
C ALA A 1 -19.85 -6.54 12.79
N GLY A 2 -19.80 -6.34 14.13
CA GLY A 2 -18.53 -6.25 14.84
C GLY A 2 -17.87 -7.62 14.87
N LEU A 3 -16.74 -7.75 14.22
CA LEU A 3 -15.82 -8.86 14.45
C LEU A 3 -15.31 -8.71 15.88
N GLY A 4 -15.51 -9.77 16.68
CA GLY A 4 -15.13 -9.78 18.08
C GLY A 4 -13.66 -9.40 18.27
N ASP A 5 -13.41 -8.58 19.27
CA ASP A 5 -12.06 -8.18 19.68
C ASP A 5 -11.32 -9.43 20.20
N SER A 6 -10.44 -10.00 19.40
CA SER A 6 -9.63 -11.16 19.77
C SER A 6 -8.36 -10.64 20.45
N ALA A 7 -8.37 -10.63 21.78
CA ALA A 7 -7.17 -10.32 22.55
C ALA A 7 -6.24 -11.56 22.59
N ARG A 8 -4.99 -11.38 22.21
CA ARG A 8 -3.93 -12.37 22.38
C ARG A 8 -2.90 -11.89 23.38
N SER A 9 -2.60 -12.70 24.38
CA SER A 9 -1.58 -12.38 25.36
C SER A 9 -0.18 -12.54 24.76
N SER A 10 0.62 -11.48 24.82
CA SER A 10 2.04 -11.50 24.47
C SER A 10 2.84 -10.85 25.60
N LEU A 11 3.86 -11.54 26.12
CA LEU A 11 4.75 -10.98 27.13
C LEU A 11 5.66 -9.92 26.50
N PRO A 12 5.98 -8.82 27.22
CA PRO A 12 6.98 -7.85 26.77
C PRO A 12 8.34 -8.52 26.49
N GLY A 13 8.95 -8.17 25.37
CA GLY A 13 10.20 -8.76 24.89
C GLY A 13 10.07 -10.12 24.23
N ALA A 14 8.88 -10.70 24.17
CA ALA A 14 8.67 -11.96 23.45
C ALA A 14 8.58 -11.70 21.94
N ARG A 15 9.18 -12.61 21.17
CA ARG A 15 8.99 -12.65 19.72
C ARG A 15 7.71 -13.39 19.40
N VAL A 16 6.75 -12.69 18.84
CA VAL A 16 5.44 -13.24 18.47
C VAL A 16 5.37 -13.38 16.96
N ARG A 17 5.14 -14.62 16.48
CA ARG A 17 4.86 -14.86 15.06
C ARG A 17 3.36 -14.79 14.83
N LEU A 18 2.94 -13.86 14.01
CA LEU A 18 1.58 -13.73 13.51
C LEU A 18 1.49 -14.40 12.15
N ARG A 19 0.51 -15.27 11.98
CA ARG A 19 0.11 -15.81 10.69
C ARG A 19 -1.14 -15.08 10.24
N ILE A 20 -1.04 -14.38 9.15
CA ILE A 20 -2.08 -13.52 8.61
C ILE A 20 -2.57 -14.15 7.32
N ILE A 21 -3.87 -14.39 7.24
CA ILE A 21 -4.52 -15.01 6.09
C ILE A 21 -5.61 -14.07 5.62
N ASN A 22 -5.56 -13.65 4.37
CA ASN A 22 -6.66 -12.93 3.77
C ASN A 22 -7.66 -13.92 3.15
N ALA A 23 -8.71 -14.22 3.88
CA ALA A 23 -9.79 -15.11 3.44
C ALA A 23 -10.97 -14.35 2.80
N ALA A 24 -10.79 -13.08 2.42
CA ALA A 24 -11.82 -12.32 1.71
C ALA A 24 -11.95 -12.82 0.27
N ALA A 25 -13.17 -12.70 -0.29
CA ALA A 25 -13.43 -13.11 -1.67
C ALA A 25 -12.83 -12.17 -2.70
N MET A 26 -12.76 -10.85 -2.41
CA MET A 26 -12.37 -9.83 -3.38
C MET A 26 -11.61 -8.64 -2.77
N SER A 27 -11.43 -8.58 -1.45
CA SER A 27 -10.85 -7.40 -0.80
C SER A 27 -9.39 -7.60 -0.47
N ASN A 28 -8.56 -6.63 -0.82
CA ASN A 28 -7.18 -6.51 -0.35
C ASN A 28 -7.14 -5.60 0.87
N PHE A 29 -6.17 -5.83 1.75
CA PHE A 29 -6.04 -5.06 2.99
C PHE A 29 -4.63 -4.55 3.18
N ASN A 30 -4.54 -3.37 3.78
CA ASN A 30 -3.30 -2.86 4.37
C ASN A 30 -3.24 -3.31 5.83
N ILE A 31 -2.17 -4.00 6.17
CA ILE A 31 -1.92 -4.54 7.51
C ILE A 31 -0.89 -3.69 8.22
N ARG A 32 -1.22 -3.23 9.43
CA ARG A 32 -0.31 -2.45 10.28
C ARG A 32 -0.56 -2.68 11.76
N VAL A 33 0.46 -2.46 12.56
CA VAL A 33 0.39 -2.39 14.02
C VAL A 33 0.97 -1.05 14.44
N PRO A 34 0.15 0.00 14.62
CA PRO A 34 0.65 1.34 14.95
C PRO A 34 1.58 1.35 16.15
N GLY A 35 2.77 1.89 15.96
CA GLY A 35 3.81 1.98 17.00
C GLY A 35 4.63 0.70 17.22
N LEU A 36 4.42 -0.36 16.41
CA LEU A 36 5.17 -1.60 16.51
C LEU A 36 5.57 -2.08 15.11
N PRO A 37 6.86 -2.04 14.74
CA PRO A 37 7.31 -2.53 13.45
C PRO A 37 7.12 -4.04 13.34
N MET A 38 6.93 -4.52 12.12
CA MET A 38 6.71 -5.91 11.77
C MET A 38 7.87 -6.41 10.92
N THR A 39 8.36 -7.61 11.19
CA THR A 39 9.36 -8.26 10.33
C THR A 39 8.67 -9.37 9.55
N ILE A 40 8.54 -9.21 8.24
CA ILE A 40 8.01 -10.24 7.34
C ILE A 40 9.07 -11.34 7.20
N VAL A 41 8.67 -12.60 7.37
CA VAL A 41 9.58 -13.75 7.34
C VAL A 41 9.14 -14.86 6.39
N ALA A 42 7.86 -14.89 5.99
CA ALA A 42 7.37 -15.84 4.99
C ALA A 42 6.14 -15.27 4.28
N ALA A 43 5.95 -15.67 3.02
CA ALA A 43 4.74 -15.43 2.22
C ALA A 43 4.32 -16.75 1.56
N ASP A 44 3.02 -17.03 1.58
CA ASP A 44 2.41 -18.24 1.00
C ASP A 44 3.12 -19.55 1.39
N GLY A 45 3.54 -19.61 2.66
CA GLY A 45 4.23 -20.77 3.23
C GLY A 45 5.72 -20.87 2.88
N LEU A 46 6.25 -19.98 2.06
CA LEU A 46 7.66 -19.96 1.67
C LEU A 46 8.45 -18.94 2.52
N PRO A 47 9.63 -19.32 3.04
CA PRO A 47 10.47 -18.39 3.80
C PRO A 47 11.04 -17.30 2.88
N LEU A 48 11.11 -16.09 3.43
CA LEU A 48 11.70 -14.92 2.76
C LEU A 48 12.92 -14.43 3.53
N THR A 49 13.78 -13.69 2.84
CA THR A 49 14.75 -12.82 3.53
C THR A 49 13.97 -11.84 4.39
N PRO A 50 14.21 -11.77 5.73
CA PRO A 50 13.43 -10.93 6.61
C PRO A 50 13.43 -9.46 6.18
N VAL A 51 12.25 -8.85 6.15
CA VAL A 51 12.06 -7.42 5.80
C VAL A 51 11.27 -6.75 6.91
N GLU A 52 11.82 -5.69 7.49
CA GLU A 52 11.14 -4.87 8.46
C GLU A 52 10.27 -3.82 7.75
N THR A 53 9.04 -3.66 8.22
CA THR A 53 8.07 -2.71 7.69
C THR A 53 7.08 -2.28 8.75
N ASP A 54 6.51 -1.08 8.61
CA ASP A 54 5.43 -0.58 9.45
C ASP A 54 4.04 -0.96 8.89
N GLU A 55 3.98 -1.22 7.58
CA GLU A 55 2.74 -1.58 6.90
C GLU A 55 3.06 -2.43 5.66
N PHE A 56 2.18 -3.37 5.33
CA PHE A 56 2.22 -4.10 4.07
C PHE A 56 0.80 -4.40 3.57
N GLN A 57 0.69 -4.66 2.29
CA GLN A 57 -0.57 -5.04 1.66
C GLN A 57 -0.65 -6.56 1.53
N ILE A 58 -1.83 -7.12 1.82
CA ILE A 58 -2.15 -8.53 1.62
C ILE A 58 -3.29 -8.66 0.61
N ALA A 59 -3.04 -9.37 -0.48
CA ALA A 59 -4.03 -9.64 -1.51
C ALA A 59 -4.94 -10.81 -1.12
N VAL A 60 -5.97 -11.03 -1.92
CA VAL A 60 -6.90 -12.16 -1.77
C VAL A 60 -6.15 -13.48 -1.80
N ALA A 61 -6.50 -14.39 -0.89
CA ALA A 61 -5.91 -15.72 -0.73
C ALA A 61 -4.43 -15.77 -0.34
N GLU A 62 -3.77 -14.63 -0.15
CA GLU A 62 -2.39 -14.62 0.34
C GLU A 62 -2.30 -14.95 1.84
N THR A 63 -1.16 -15.52 2.22
CA THR A 63 -0.80 -15.77 3.61
C THR A 63 0.58 -15.18 3.90
N TRP A 64 0.68 -14.46 5.03
CA TRP A 64 1.92 -13.81 5.43
C TRP A 64 2.25 -14.16 6.88
N ASP A 65 3.52 -14.50 7.13
CA ASP A 65 4.04 -14.69 8.47
C ASP A 65 4.92 -13.49 8.83
N VAL A 66 4.57 -12.81 9.91
CA VAL A 66 5.31 -11.67 10.43
C VAL A 66 5.70 -11.89 11.89
N ILE A 67 6.86 -11.36 12.28
CA ILE A 67 7.33 -11.35 13.64
C ILE A 67 7.16 -9.93 14.18
N ILE A 68 6.60 -9.82 15.38
CA ILE A 68 6.54 -8.60 16.18
C ILE A 68 7.22 -8.83 17.51
N GLU A 69 7.80 -7.76 18.06
CA GLU A 69 8.51 -7.79 19.35
C GLU A 69 8.03 -6.64 20.23
N PRO A 70 6.88 -6.76 20.93
CA PRO A 70 6.42 -5.76 21.88
C PRO A 70 7.45 -5.56 23.00
N LYS A 71 7.96 -4.34 23.19
CA LYS A 71 9.00 -4.07 24.20
C LYS A 71 8.42 -3.71 25.56
N ASP A 72 7.20 -3.24 25.57
CA ASP A 72 6.50 -2.73 26.75
C ASP A 72 5.20 -3.48 27.02
N ALA A 73 4.67 -3.29 28.24
CA ALA A 73 3.42 -3.88 28.68
C ALA A 73 2.19 -3.08 28.21
N THR A 74 2.25 -2.50 27.00
CA THR A 74 1.14 -1.77 26.40
C THR A 74 0.31 -2.66 25.49
N ALA A 75 -0.91 -2.23 25.18
CA ALA A 75 -1.74 -2.87 24.19
C ALA A 75 -1.54 -2.21 22.83
N TYR A 76 -1.40 -3.03 21.78
CA TYR A 76 -1.27 -2.58 20.38
C TYR A 76 -2.49 -3.00 19.58
N ALA A 77 -2.94 -2.12 18.70
CA ALA A 77 -4.00 -2.44 17.75
C ALA A 77 -3.41 -3.09 16.50
N PHE A 78 -3.80 -4.32 16.21
CA PHE A 78 -3.60 -4.92 14.89
C PHE A 78 -4.73 -4.45 13.98
N ILE A 79 -4.39 -3.82 12.87
CA ILE A 79 -5.35 -3.22 11.95
C ILE A 79 -5.20 -3.86 10.57
N ALA A 80 -6.32 -4.28 10.00
CA ALA A 80 -6.45 -4.65 8.61
C ALA A 80 -7.47 -3.68 7.96
N GLU A 81 -6.98 -2.71 7.24
CA GLU A 81 -7.78 -1.66 6.58
C GLU A 81 -7.95 -1.99 5.10
N ALA A 82 -9.20 -2.01 4.62
CA ALA A 82 -9.47 -2.23 3.20
C ALA A 82 -8.80 -1.14 2.34
N ILE A 83 -8.23 -1.52 1.20
CA ILE A 83 -7.48 -0.59 0.34
C ILE A 83 -8.35 0.56 -0.19
N ASP A 84 -9.65 0.32 -0.36
CA ASP A 84 -10.63 1.32 -0.78
C ASP A 84 -11.13 2.20 0.38
N ARG A 85 -10.62 1.97 1.61
CA ARG A 85 -11.03 2.68 2.85
C ARG A 85 -12.49 2.51 3.23
N SER A 86 -13.17 1.48 2.74
CA SER A 86 -14.57 1.18 3.08
C SER A 86 -14.76 0.69 4.51
N GLY A 87 -13.69 0.18 5.13
CA GLY A 87 -13.72 -0.31 6.51
C GLY A 87 -12.39 -0.86 6.99
N GLN A 88 -12.36 -1.23 8.26
CA GLN A 88 -11.19 -1.89 8.87
C GLN A 88 -11.64 -2.97 9.85
N CYS A 89 -10.87 -4.06 9.89
CA CYS A 89 -10.91 -5.05 10.96
C CYS A 89 -9.84 -4.73 11.98
N ARG A 90 -10.07 -5.12 13.23
CA ARG A 90 -9.12 -4.90 14.32
C ARG A 90 -9.00 -6.09 15.23
N ALA A 91 -7.82 -6.25 15.81
CA ALA A 91 -7.57 -7.13 16.95
C ALA A 91 -6.67 -6.41 17.94
N THR A 92 -6.69 -6.82 19.20
CA THR A 92 -5.83 -6.26 20.23
C THR A 92 -4.71 -7.26 20.56
N LEU A 93 -3.48 -6.79 20.49
CA LEU A 93 -2.29 -7.52 20.95
C LEU A 93 -1.92 -6.93 22.32
N ALA A 94 -2.03 -7.70 23.38
CA ALA A 94 -1.84 -7.20 24.73
C ALA A 94 -1.21 -8.24 25.65
N PRO A 95 -0.44 -7.84 26.67
CA PRO A 95 0.13 -8.76 27.65
C PRO A 95 -0.92 -9.37 28.58
N GLN A 96 -2.07 -8.72 28.74
CA GLN A 96 -3.15 -9.17 29.62
C GLN A 96 -4.52 -9.04 28.95
N MET A 97 -5.41 -9.95 29.25
CA MET A 97 -6.80 -9.92 28.79
C MET A 97 -7.52 -8.68 29.34
N GLY A 98 -8.39 -8.09 28.53
CA GLY A 98 -9.18 -6.90 28.89
C GLY A 98 -8.49 -5.57 28.64
N MET A 99 -7.22 -5.54 28.26
CA MET A 99 -6.56 -4.31 27.77
C MET A 99 -7.08 -3.93 26.38
N THR A 100 -7.19 -2.65 26.14
CA THR A 100 -7.61 -2.09 24.85
C THR A 100 -6.51 -1.19 24.29
N ALA A 101 -6.38 -1.18 22.97
CA ALA A 101 -5.47 -0.29 22.26
C ALA A 101 -6.26 0.84 21.57
N PRO A 102 -5.68 2.04 21.43
CA PRO A 102 -6.29 3.10 20.65
C PRO A 102 -6.40 2.67 19.17
N ILE A 103 -7.55 2.94 18.58
CA ILE A 103 -7.85 2.56 17.21
C ILE A 103 -7.70 3.81 16.35
N PRO A 104 -6.82 3.80 15.34
CA PRO A 104 -6.71 4.92 14.43
C PRO A 104 -8.00 5.05 13.61
N PRO A 105 -8.39 6.27 13.23
CA PRO A 105 -9.47 6.47 12.28
C PRO A 105 -9.13 5.85 10.92
N LEU A 106 -10.15 5.56 10.13
CA LEU A 106 -9.97 5.23 8.72
C LEU A 106 -9.24 6.38 8.02
N ARG A 107 -8.31 6.04 7.15
CA ARG A 107 -7.64 7.01 6.29
C ARG A 107 -8.61 7.53 5.22
N GLU A 108 -8.28 8.65 4.64
CA GLU A 108 -9.01 9.18 3.50
C GLU A 108 -8.97 8.21 2.32
N ARG A 109 -10.06 8.16 1.58
CA ARG A 109 -10.13 7.32 0.39
C ARG A 109 -9.18 7.87 -0.67
N PRO A 110 -8.24 7.06 -1.19
CA PRO A 110 -7.36 7.52 -2.24
C PRO A 110 -8.18 7.80 -3.51
N LEU A 111 -8.01 8.98 -4.06
CA LEU A 111 -8.54 9.34 -5.37
C LEU A 111 -7.47 9.01 -6.39
N LEU A 112 -7.68 7.91 -7.12
CA LEU A 112 -6.77 7.54 -8.21
C LEU A 112 -6.97 8.53 -9.36
N THR A 113 -5.86 9.12 -9.81
CA THR A 113 -5.80 10.04 -10.92
C THR A 113 -5.09 9.38 -12.11
N MET A 114 -5.10 10.03 -13.28
CA MET A 114 -4.34 9.58 -14.45
C MET A 114 -2.84 9.52 -14.14
N LYS A 115 -2.35 10.39 -13.25
CA LYS A 115 -0.98 10.40 -12.75
C LYS A 115 -0.63 9.10 -12.03
N ASP A 116 -1.55 8.57 -11.22
CA ASP A 116 -1.36 7.30 -10.50
C ASP A 116 -1.25 6.08 -11.44
N MET A 117 -1.74 6.22 -12.67
CA MET A 117 -1.59 5.21 -13.73
C MET A 117 -0.32 5.40 -14.58
N GLY A 118 0.58 6.30 -14.17
CA GLY A 118 1.79 6.62 -14.93
C GLY A 118 1.54 7.48 -16.18
N MET A 119 0.33 8.01 -16.30
CA MET A 119 -0.06 8.88 -17.41
C MET A 119 0.04 10.35 -16.97
N ASP A 120 1.24 10.78 -16.58
CA ASP A 120 1.50 12.21 -16.40
C ASP A 120 1.78 12.82 -17.78
N HIS A 121 0.80 13.52 -18.31
CA HIS A 121 0.99 14.37 -19.47
C HIS A 121 1.78 15.61 -19.03
N GLY A 122 3.07 15.38 -18.77
CA GLY A 122 4.00 16.37 -18.24
C GLY A 122 3.91 17.70 -18.96
N GLY A 123 3.57 18.74 -18.20
CA GLY A 123 3.98 20.11 -18.46
C GLY A 123 3.52 20.83 -19.72
N GLY A 124 2.78 20.21 -20.60
CA GLY A 124 2.08 20.88 -21.71
C GLY A 124 0.67 21.28 -21.27
N GLY A 125 0.54 22.09 -20.21
CA GLY A 125 -0.73 22.50 -19.63
C GLY A 125 -1.57 23.37 -20.56
N GLY A 126 -2.04 22.80 -21.63
CA GLY A 126 -3.26 23.24 -22.29
C GLY A 126 -4.44 22.76 -21.46
N ASN A 127 -5.10 23.71 -20.83
CA ASN A 127 -6.35 23.49 -20.07
C ASN A 127 -7.40 22.86 -21.01
N MET A 128 -7.45 21.48 -21.03
CA MET A 128 -8.41 20.73 -21.84
C MET A 128 -9.84 20.82 -21.32
N ALA A 129 -10.07 21.43 -20.16
CA ALA A 129 -11.39 21.73 -19.63
C ALA A 129 -11.99 22.92 -20.37
N GLY A 130 -12.46 22.72 -21.58
CA GLY A 130 -13.09 23.73 -22.40
C GLY A 130 -12.81 23.63 -23.91
N MET A 131 -12.03 22.65 -24.33
CA MET A 131 -11.85 22.42 -25.78
C MET A 131 -13.09 21.73 -26.33
N ASP A 132 -13.81 22.48 -27.13
CA ASP A 132 -14.95 21.99 -27.92
C ASP A 132 -14.41 21.28 -29.17
N HIS A 133 -14.28 19.96 -29.07
CA HIS A 133 -13.81 19.11 -30.17
C HIS A 133 -14.62 19.24 -31.46
N SER A 134 -15.84 19.81 -31.39
CA SER A 134 -16.69 20.03 -32.57
C SER A 134 -16.23 21.19 -33.45
N LYS A 135 -15.26 22.00 -32.99
CA LYS A 135 -14.72 23.16 -33.65
C LYS A 135 -13.29 23.01 -34.15
N MET A 136 -12.70 21.83 -33.94
CA MET A 136 -11.30 21.57 -34.38
C MET A 136 -11.27 21.16 -35.86
N THR A 137 -10.30 21.68 -36.55
CA THR A 137 -10.03 21.27 -37.93
C THR A 137 -9.38 19.89 -37.97
N PRO A 138 -9.50 19.15 -39.10
CA PRO A 138 -8.83 17.84 -39.23
C PRO A 138 -7.29 17.93 -39.08
N GLU A 139 -6.67 19.06 -39.39
CA GLU A 139 -5.24 19.30 -39.24
C GLU A 139 -4.83 19.49 -37.77
N GLU A 140 -5.68 20.15 -36.98
CA GLU A 140 -5.45 20.29 -35.54
C GLU A 140 -5.64 18.96 -34.78
N MET A 141 -6.60 18.12 -35.22
CA MET A 141 -6.76 16.77 -34.69
C MET A 141 -5.57 15.86 -35.03
N ALA A 142 -5.05 15.96 -36.25
CA ALA A 142 -3.86 15.19 -36.66
C ALA A 142 -2.57 15.64 -35.94
N ALA A 143 -2.46 16.91 -35.60
CA ALA A 143 -1.35 17.44 -34.80
C ALA A 143 -1.40 16.95 -33.34
N MET A 144 -2.59 16.76 -32.77
CA MET A 144 -2.77 16.16 -31.44
C MET A 144 -2.42 14.67 -31.44
N ASP A 145 -2.83 13.92 -32.45
CA ASP A 145 -2.51 12.48 -32.58
C ASP A 145 -0.99 12.26 -32.77
N GLY A 146 -0.31 13.16 -33.48
CA GLY A 146 1.14 13.15 -33.60
C GLY A 146 1.92 13.52 -32.33
N SER A 147 1.32 14.23 -31.39
CA SER A 147 1.95 14.56 -30.10
C SER A 147 1.80 13.43 -29.05
N MET A 148 0.90 12.49 -29.28
CA MET A 148 0.84 11.22 -28.54
C MET A 148 1.86 10.19 -29.09
N GLY A 149 2.92 10.69 -29.76
CA GLY A 149 4.00 9.88 -30.29
C GLY A 149 4.58 8.95 -29.27
N ALA A 150 4.52 7.68 -29.61
CA ALA A 150 5.11 6.51 -29.00
C ALA A 150 5.96 6.80 -27.74
N MET A 151 5.37 6.67 -26.57
CA MET A 151 6.17 6.51 -25.36
C MET A 151 6.97 5.23 -25.53
N ASP A 152 8.28 5.38 -25.75
CA ASP A 152 9.20 4.26 -25.78
C ASP A 152 9.30 3.65 -24.37
N HIS A 153 8.41 2.74 -24.07
CA HIS A 153 8.43 1.99 -22.81
C HIS A 153 9.70 1.13 -22.65
N GLY A 154 10.48 0.95 -23.72
CA GLY A 154 11.73 0.20 -23.70
C GLY A 154 12.90 0.92 -23.05
N SER A 155 12.85 2.26 -22.97
CA SER A 155 13.91 3.09 -22.39
C SER A 155 13.70 3.45 -20.92
N MET A 156 12.55 3.11 -20.31
CA MET A 156 12.25 3.45 -18.93
C MET A 156 13.04 2.58 -17.97
N ASN A 157 13.97 3.18 -17.24
CA ASN A 157 14.70 2.50 -16.19
C ASN A 157 13.88 2.45 -14.90
N MET A 158 13.12 1.37 -14.71
CA MET A 158 12.29 1.12 -13.52
C MET A 158 13.09 1.01 -12.21
N ARG A 159 14.42 1.13 -12.25
CA ARG A 159 15.31 1.07 -11.09
C ARG A 159 16.09 2.35 -10.88
N ASP A 160 15.74 3.41 -11.59
CA ASP A 160 16.40 4.71 -11.41
C ASP A 160 15.94 5.38 -10.12
N PRO A 161 16.79 5.47 -9.09
CA PRO A 161 16.42 6.06 -7.80
C PRO A 161 16.13 7.55 -7.89
N SER A 162 16.49 8.23 -8.98
CA SER A 162 16.20 9.66 -9.17
C SER A 162 14.71 9.92 -9.40
N VAL A 163 13.95 8.92 -9.86
CA VAL A 163 12.52 9.03 -10.14
C VAL A 163 11.70 9.14 -8.84
N ALA A 164 12.16 8.48 -7.78
CA ALA A 164 11.50 8.52 -6.47
C ALA A 164 12.56 8.55 -5.36
N PRO A 165 13.25 9.68 -5.14
CA PRO A 165 14.38 9.78 -4.21
C PRO A 165 13.99 9.52 -2.75
N GLN A 166 12.72 9.62 -2.40
CA GLN A 166 12.18 9.28 -1.09
C GLN A 166 12.10 7.78 -0.83
N VAL A 167 12.17 6.96 -1.88
CA VAL A 167 12.08 5.49 -1.78
C VAL A 167 13.47 4.89 -1.77
N LYS A 168 13.82 4.16 -0.72
CA LYS A 168 15.07 3.41 -0.65
C LYS A 168 14.93 2.10 -1.41
N MET A 169 15.69 1.93 -2.47
CA MET A 169 15.82 0.64 -3.14
C MET A 169 16.46 -0.38 -2.19
N GLY A 170 15.94 -1.60 -2.17
CA GLY A 170 16.43 -2.63 -1.28
C GLY A 170 15.48 -3.82 -1.18
N PRO A 171 15.65 -4.66 -0.15
CA PRO A 171 14.70 -5.74 0.11
C PRO A 171 13.25 -5.22 0.19
N GLY A 172 12.36 -5.80 -0.60
CA GLY A 172 10.96 -5.38 -0.69
C GLY A 172 10.65 -4.29 -1.73
N VAL A 173 11.67 -3.62 -2.29
CA VAL A 173 11.50 -2.65 -3.39
C VAL A 173 12.37 -3.08 -4.57
N ALA A 174 11.77 -3.81 -5.51
CA ALA A 174 12.47 -4.34 -6.68
C ALA A 174 12.46 -3.38 -7.89
N SER A 175 11.46 -2.50 -7.95
CA SER A 175 11.30 -1.52 -9.04
C SER A 175 10.56 -0.29 -8.52
N LEU A 176 10.71 0.82 -9.23
CA LEU A 176 10.00 2.07 -8.98
C LEU A 176 9.03 2.30 -10.13
N ALA A 177 7.94 3.05 -9.88
CA ALA A 177 7.13 3.55 -10.97
C ALA A 177 7.96 4.46 -11.86
N PRO A 178 7.79 4.40 -13.19
CA PRO A 178 8.58 5.21 -14.13
C PRO A 178 8.34 6.72 -13.98
N MET A 179 7.24 7.09 -13.30
CA MET A 179 6.93 8.47 -12.95
C MET A 179 6.57 8.56 -11.47
N PRO A 180 7.00 9.62 -10.75
CA PRO A 180 6.63 9.80 -9.35
C PRO A 180 5.12 9.95 -9.23
N MET A 181 4.54 9.18 -8.33
CA MET A 181 3.14 9.28 -7.94
C MET A 181 3.08 10.11 -6.65
N ASP A 182 3.12 11.43 -6.77
CA ASP A 182 2.99 12.36 -5.63
C ASP A 182 1.53 12.58 -5.24
#